data_3f998b584aedf73a78b576b038a7c7f1
#
_entry.id   3f998b584aedf73a78b576b038a7c7f1
#
_cell.length_a   1.000
_cell.length_b   1.000
_cell.length_c   1.000
_cell.angle_alpha   90.00
_cell.angle_beta   90.00
_cell.angle_gamma   90.00
#
_symmetry.space_group_name_H-M   'P 1'
#
loop_
_entity.id
_entity.type
_entity.pdbx_description
1 polymer ?
#
loop_
_entity_poly.entity_id
_entity_poly.type
_entity_poly.pdbx_seq_one_letter_code
_entity_poly.pdbx_strand_id
1 'polypeptide(L)'
;MGDMRMYQDERRLDFHALGREINRKREAKGWTQEYLAQLVDRNPRSIMYFENWGQHPSLNTFYQIVTLLDISVDQFFYPDRQNRESDCRQHIDRLLNSTNKKELTVMEATAEGLQKAR
;
A
#
# COMPACT_ATOMS: atom_id res chain seq x y z
N MET A 1 6.79 -37.68 -13.46
CA MET A 1 7.05 -36.34 -12.91
C MET A 1 6.54 -35.24 -13.82
N GLY A 2 5.60 -35.56 -14.64
CA GLY A 2 5.19 -34.66 -15.69
C GLY A 2 4.63 -33.35 -15.23
N ASP A 3 4.15 -33.21 -14.02
CA ASP A 3 3.38 -32.03 -13.74
C ASP A 3 3.79 -31.28 -12.49
N MET A 4 5.08 -31.05 -12.37
CA MET A 4 5.59 -30.07 -11.41
C MET A 4 4.95 -28.70 -11.63
N ARG A 5 4.45 -28.41 -12.86
CA ARG A 5 3.76 -27.16 -13.18
C ARG A 5 2.47 -26.99 -12.39
N MET A 6 1.81 -28.07 -12.00
CA MET A 6 0.59 -28.00 -11.18
C MET A 6 0.86 -27.40 -9.81
N TYR A 7 2.10 -27.43 -9.35
CA TYR A 7 2.48 -26.95 -8.03
C TYR A 7 3.25 -25.64 -8.07
N GLN A 8 3.38 -25.02 -9.25
CA GLN A 8 4.04 -23.73 -9.36
C GLN A 8 3.12 -22.64 -8.79
N ASP A 9 3.74 -21.75 -8.03
CA ASP A 9 3.06 -20.57 -7.53
C ASP A 9 2.90 -19.58 -8.68
N GLU A 10 1.67 -19.27 -9.03
CA GLU A 10 1.34 -18.36 -10.10
C GLU A 10 1.08 -16.94 -9.65
N ARG A 11 1.21 -16.69 -8.35
CA ARG A 11 1.01 -15.34 -7.83
C ARG A 11 2.01 -14.38 -8.45
N ARG A 12 1.52 -13.19 -8.81
CA ARG A 12 2.33 -12.14 -9.40
C ARG A 12 2.02 -10.83 -8.72
N LEU A 13 3.06 -10.04 -8.48
CA LEU A 13 2.89 -8.70 -7.97
C LEU A 13 2.27 -7.83 -9.06
N ASP A 14 1.27 -7.03 -8.70
CA ASP A 14 0.63 -6.12 -9.65
C ASP A 14 1.46 -4.85 -9.80
N PHE A 15 2.38 -4.86 -10.77
CA PHE A 15 3.27 -3.72 -11.01
C PHE A 15 2.53 -2.53 -11.62
N HIS A 16 1.39 -2.75 -12.29
CA HIS A 16 0.58 -1.64 -12.78
C HIS A 16 -0.08 -0.90 -11.62
N ALA A 17 -0.59 -1.62 -10.63
CA ALA A 17 -1.14 -1.01 -9.42
C ALA A 17 -0.07 -0.25 -8.65
N LEU A 18 1.12 -0.82 -8.52
CA LEU A 18 2.25 -0.16 -7.90
C LEU A 18 2.62 1.13 -8.65
N GLY A 19 2.67 1.06 -9.97
CA GLY A 19 2.99 2.22 -10.81
C GLY A 19 2.00 3.37 -10.63
N ARG A 20 0.71 3.04 -10.56
CA ARG A 20 -0.33 4.05 -10.30
C ARG A 20 -0.14 4.70 -8.93
N GLU A 21 0.22 3.93 -7.92
CA GLU A 21 0.47 4.45 -6.59
C GLU A 21 1.73 5.33 -6.56
N ILE A 22 2.77 4.94 -7.25
CA ILE A 22 3.98 5.77 -7.41
C ILE A 22 3.60 7.13 -8.01
N ASN A 23 2.83 7.11 -9.08
CA ASN A 23 2.38 8.34 -9.74
C ASN A 23 1.57 9.20 -8.78
N ARG A 24 0.60 8.61 -8.11
CA ARG A 24 -0.28 9.31 -7.18
C ARG A 24 0.50 9.98 -6.05
N LYS A 25 1.39 9.23 -5.41
CA LYS A 25 2.18 9.74 -4.29
C LYS A 25 3.19 10.79 -4.73
N ARG A 26 3.80 10.58 -5.90
CA ARG A 26 4.75 11.55 -6.46
C ARG A 26 4.04 12.88 -6.74
N GLU A 27 2.89 12.83 -7.39
CA GLU A 27 2.12 14.04 -7.70
C GLU A 27 1.63 14.73 -6.44
N ALA A 28 1.24 13.95 -5.41
CA ALA A 28 0.81 14.50 -4.14
C ALA A 28 1.92 15.30 -3.44
N LYS A 29 3.18 14.94 -3.68
CA LYS A 29 4.34 15.68 -3.16
C LYS A 29 4.74 16.85 -4.07
N GLY A 30 4.12 17.00 -5.23
CA GLY A 30 4.50 18.01 -6.20
C GLY A 30 5.82 17.72 -6.91
N TRP A 31 6.26 16.48 -6.93
CA TRP A 31 7.51 16.08 -7.57
C TRP A 31 7.31 15.72 -9.03
N THR A 32 8.28 16.07 -9.87
CA THR A 32 8.31 15.62 -11.26
C THR A 32 8.91 14.22 -11.36
N GLN A 33 8.72 13.57 -12.51
CA GLN A 33 9.39 12.30 -12.78
C GLN A 33 10.91 12.46 -12.77
N GLU A 34 11.39 13.58 -13.31
CA GLU A 34 12.81 13.92 -13.34
C GLU A 34 13.38 14.04 -11.92
N TYR A 35 12.63 14.68 -11.03
CA TYR A 35 13.08 14.85 -9.64
C TYR A 35 13.18 13.50 -8.92
N LEU A 36 12.16 12.65 -9.05
CA LEU A 36 12.19 11.33 -8.46
C LEU A 36 13.33 10.49 -9.04
N ALA A 37 13.52 10.55 -10.36
CA ALA A 37 14.61 9.84 -11.03
C ALA A 37 15.97 10.24 -10.49
N GLN A 38 16.15 11.53 -10.27
CA GLN A 38 17.41 12.05 -9.71
C GLN A 38 17.65 11.49 -8.29
N LEU A 39 16.61 11.42 -7.47
CA LEU A 39 16.73 10.92 -6.11
C LEU A 39 17.12 9.43 -6.05
N VAL A 40 16.69 8.65 -7.03
CA VAL A 40 16.98 7.20 -7.07
C VAL A 40 18.06 6.84 -8.07
N ASP A 41 18.74 7.84 -8.63
CA ASP A 41 19.82 7.69 -9.59
C ASP A 41 19.40 6.83 -10.79
N ARG A 42 18.28 7.23 -11.39
CA ARG A 42 17.73 6.55 -12.57
C ARG A 42 17.36 7.57 -13.62
N ASN A 43 17.17 7.09 -14.85
CA ASN A 43 16.71 7.92 -15.96
C ASN A 43 15.22 8.24 -15.76
N PRO A 44 14.77 9.48 -16.04
CA PRO A 44 13.33 9.81 -15.97
C PRO A 44 12.43 8.88 -16.78
N ARG A 45 12.94 8.35 -17.90
CA ARG A 45 12.22 7.37 -18.70
C ARG A 45 11.90 6.09 -17.90
N SER A 46 12.81 5.69 -17.02
CA SER A 46 12.57 4.53 -16.15
C SER A 46 11.38 4.78 -15.24
N ILE A 47 11.28 5.98 -14.65
CA ILE A 47 10.15 6.33 -13.79
C ILE A 47 8.84 6.29 -14.59
N MET A 48 8.86 6.83 -15.81
CA MET A 48 7.70 6.79 -16.71
C MET A 48 7.25 5.35 -16.97
N TYR A 49 8.19 4.44 -17.21
CA TYR A 49 7.87 3.03 -17.46
C TYR A 49 7.29 2.36 -16.22
N PHE A 50 7.81 2.67 -15.01
CA PHE A 50 7.27 2.13 -13.77
C PHE A 50 5.83 2.60 -13.56
N GLU A 51 5.56 3.89 -13.80
CA GLU A 51 4.24 4.48 -13.55
C GLU A 51 3.20 4.08 -14.59
N ASN A 52 3.59 4.07 -15.86
CA ASN A 52 2.61 3.96 -16.94
C ASN A 52 2.49 2.57 -17.54
N TRP A 53 3.56 1.79 -17.53
CA TRP A 53 3.63 0.54 -18.26
C TRP A 53 3.81 -0.70 -17.37
N GLY A 54 3.83 -0.50 -16.06
CA GLY A 54 3.97 -1.63 -15.13
C GLY A 54 5.31 -2.32 -15.19
N GLN A 55 6.34 -1.65 -15.72
CA GLN A 55 7.68 -2.19 -15.67
C GLN A 55 8.16 -2.23 -14.22
N HIS A 56 8.76 -3.33 -13.81
CA HIS A 56 9.21 -3.46 -12.44
C HIS A 56 10.62 -2.89 -12.28
N PRO A 57 10.85 -2.13 -11.21
CA PRO A 57 12.19 -1.67 -10.87
C PRO A 57 13.05 -2.80 -10.29
N SER A 58 14.35 -2.59 -10.22
CA SER A 58 15.21 -3.46 -9.43
C SER A 58 14.79 -3.38 -7.96
N LEU A 59 15.16 -4.38 -7.18
CA LEU A 59 14.77 -4.43 -5.77
C LEU A 59 15.26 -3.20 -5.00
N ASN A 60 16.49 -2.75 -5.26
CA ASN A 60 17.02 -1.58 -4.58
C ASN A 60 16.28 -0.31 -4.97
N THR A 61 16.00 -0.12 -6.26
CA THR A 61 15.23 1.03 -6.73
C THR A 61 13.81 1.01 -6.17
N PHE A 62 13.19 -0.15 -6.13
CA PHE A 62 11.87 -0.34 -5.51
C PHE A 62 11.88 0.09 -4.05
N TYR A 63 12.86 -0.37 -3.28
CA TYR A 63 13.01 0.00 -1.87
C TYR A 63 13.12 1.52 -1.71
N GLN A 64 13.96 2.16 -2.53
CA GLN A 64 14.14 3.60 -2.47
C GLN A 64 12.86 4.37 -2.79
N ILE A 65 12.15 3.96 -3.83
CA ILE A 65 10.92 4.64 -4.26
C ILE A 65 9.84 4.53 -3.19
N VAL A 66 9.59 3.33 -2.67
CA VAL A 66 8.53 3.13 -1.67
C VAL A 66 8.86 3.84 -0.36
N THR A 67 10.13 3.94 -0.01
CA THR A 67 10.57 4.65 1.18
C THR A 67 10.41 6.16 1.01
N LEU A 68 10.85 6.70 -0.12
CA LEU A 68 10.77 8.14 -0.40
C LEU A 68 9.33 8.62 -0.52
N LEU A 69 8.46 7.81 -1.11
CA LEU A 69 7.06 8.17 -1.33
C LEU A 69 6.13 7.68 -0.23
N ASP A 70 6.68 6.99 0.78
CA ASP A 70 5.91 6.44 1.90
C ASP A 70 4.75 5.55 1.42
N ILE A 71 5.07 4.61 0.53
CA ILE A 71 4.10 3.67 -0.01
C ILE A 71 4.12 2.40 0.85
N SER A 72 2.94 1.99 1.34
CA SER A 72 2.80 0.72 2.04
C SER A 72 2.77 -0.41 1.02
N VAL A 73 3.74 -1.32 1.10
CA VAL A 73 3.84 -2.44 0.16
C VAL A 73 2.87 -3.58 0.50
N ASP A 74 2.35 -3.61 1.71
CA ASP A 74 1.43 -4.67 2.15
C ASP A 74 0.20 -4.77 1.25
N GLN A 75 -0.31 -3.64 0.77
CA GLN A 75 -1.48 -3.61 -0.10
C GLN A 75 -1.25 -4.33 -1.42
N PHE A 76 -0.01 -4.43 -1.87
CA PHE A 76 0.35 -5.11 -3.12
C PHE A 76 0.78 -6.55 -2.88
N PHE A 77 1.43 -6.82 -1.74
CA PHE A 77 1.93 -8.15 -1.40
C PHE A 77 0.82 -9.03 -0.83
N TYR A 78 -0.12 -8.44 -0.11
CA TYR A 78 -1.18 -9.17 0.60
C TYR A 78 -2.53 -8.50 0.35
N PRO A 79 -3.02 -8.49 -0.89
CA PRO A 79 -4.27 -7.78 -1.22
C PRO A 79 -5.48 -8.32 -0.46
N ASP A 80 -5.55 -9.63 -0.23
CA ASP A 80 -6.66 -10.25 0.51
C ASP A 80 -6.67 -9.81 1.98
N ARG A 81 -5.50 -9.70 2.59
CA ARG A 81 -5.37 -9.22 3.96
C ARG A 81 -5.84 -7.78 4.09
N GLN A 82 -5.45 -6.94 3.13
CA GLN A 82 -5.84 -5.54 3.11
C GLN A 82 -7.35 -5.37 2.98
N ASN A 83 -7.98 -6.18 2.13
CA ASN A 83 -9.43 -6.18 1.97
C ASN A 83 -10.14 -6.56 3.26
N ARG A 84 -9.65 -7.57 3.97
CA ARG A 84 -10.23 -8.00 5.25
C ARG A 84 -10.12 -6.91 6.32
N GLU A 85 -9.00 -6.24 6.40
CA GLU A 85 -8.81 -5.12 7.34
C GLU A 85 -9.75 -3.96 7.01
N SER A 86 -9.91 -3.65 5.73
CA SER A 86 -10.83 -2.60 5.28
C SER A 86 -12.27 -2.94 5.64
N ASP A 87 -12.69 -4.19 5.42
CA ASP A 87 -14.03 -4.65 5.78
C ASP A 87 -14.29 -4.57 7.29
N CYS A 88 -13.30 -4.96 8.09
CA CYS A 88 -13.36 -4.83 9.54
C CYS A 88 -13.54 -3.38 9.98
N ARG A 89 -12.79 -2.47 9.41
CA ARG A 89 -12.87 -1.04 9.72
C ARG A 89 -14.24 -0.48 9.36
N GLN A 90 -14.78 -0.85 8.20
CA GLN A 90 -16.10 -0.42 7.78
C GLN A 90 -17.18 -0.92 8.73
N HIS A 91 -17.06 -2.15 9.22
CA HIS A 91 -17.99 -2.72 10.17
C HIS A 91 -17.94 -1.98 11.51
N ILE A 92 -16.76 -1.68 12.00
CA ILE A 92 -16.56 -0.90 13.23
C ILE A 92 -17.14 0.49 13.08
N ASP A 93 -16.90 1.16 11.97
CA ASP A 93 -17.43 2.51 11.70
C ASP A 93 -18.95 2.51 11.72
N ARG A 94 -19.60 1.49 11.13
CA ARG A 94 -21.05 1.36 11.14
C ARG A 94 -21.59 1.16 12.55
N LEU A 95 -20.91 0.37 13.37
CA LEU A 95 -21.31 0.17 14.76
C LEU A 95 -21.20 1.46 15.56
N LEU A 96 -20.11 2.21 15.37
CA LEU A 96 -19.91 3.49 16.03
C LEU A 96 -20.98 4.51 15.64
N ASN A 97 -21.36 4.55 14.36
CA ASN A 97 -22.39 5.46 13.87
C ASN A 97 -23.78 5.14 14.40
N SER A 98 -24.03 3.90 14.82
CA SER A 98 -25.32 3.46 15.35
C SER A 98 -25.43 3.64 16.86
N THR A 99 -24.34 3.98 17.56
CA THR A 99 -24.35 4.15 19.01
C THR A 99 -24.66 5.59 19.39
N ASN A 100 -25.18 5.79 20.63
CA ASN A 100 -25.41 7.13 21.15
C ASN A 100 -24.10 7.69 21.72
N LYS A 101 -24.09 8.99 22.04
CA LYS A 101 -22.91 9.70 22.52
C LYS A 101 -22.33 9.09 23.80
N LYS A 102 -23.17 8.60 24.69
CA LYS A 102 -22.74 7.97 25.95
C LYS A 102 -21.99 6.68 25.67
N GLU A 103 -22.50 5.85 24.77
CA GLU A 103 -21.86 4.60 24.36
C GLU A 103 -20.53 4.84 23.68
N LEU A 104 -20.43 5.86 22.83
CA LEU A 104 -19.18 6.25 22.20
C LEU A 104 -18.11 6.65 23.21
N THR A 105 -18.52 7.37 24.27
CA THR A 105 -17.60 7.78 25.33
C THR A 105 -17.03 6.58 26.07
N VAL A 106 -17.84 5.56 26.36
CA VAL A 106 -17.41 4.31 26.99
C VAL A 106 -16.43 3.55 26.09
N MET A 107 -16.73 3.45 24.80
CA MET A 107 -15.85 2.79 23.83
C MET A 107 -14.50 3.48 23.71
N GLU A 108 -14.50 4.80 23.68
CA GLU A 108 -13.28 5.60 23.61
C GLU A 108 -12.39 5.37 24.85
N ALA A 109 -12.98 5.38 26.04
CA ALA A 109 -12.24 5.12 27.28
C ALA A 109 -11.64 3.73 27.30
N THR A 110 -12.36 2.71 26.81
CA THR A 110 -11.87 1.33 26.70
C THR A 110 -10.69 1.24 25.74
N ALA A 111 -10.78 1.89 24.57
CA ALA A 111 -9.70 1.89 23.59
C ALA A 111 -8.44 2.55 24.15
N GLU A 112 -8.58 3.67 24.86
CA GLU A 112 -7.46 4.35 25.51
C GLU A 112 -6.80 3.46 26.57
N GLY A 113 -7.61 2.75 27.37
CA GLY A 113 -7.11 1.81 28.35
C GLY A 113 -6.28 0.69 27.75
N LEU A 114 -6.70 0.15 26.59
CA LEU A 114 -5.96 -0.87 25.88
C LEU A 114 -4.62 -0.33 25.33
N GLN A 115 -4.59 0.89 24.86
CA GLN A 115 -3.36 1.51 24.39
C GLN A 115 -2.35 1.71 25.53
N LYS A 116 -2.82 2.10 26.70
CA LYS A 116 -1.95 2.30 27.87
C LYS A 116 -1.41 0.98 28.42
N ALA A 117 -2.10 -0.13 28.20
CA ALA A 117 -1.68 -1.45 28.64
C ALA A 117 -0.58 -2.07 27.77
N ARG A 118 -0.28 -1.49 26.65
CA ARG A 118 0.78 -1.93 25.76
C ARG A 118 2.09 -1.25 26.14
#